data_379e1f4879ee97c1f10bef910b8698ef
#
_entry.id   379e1f4879ee97c1f10bef910b8698ef
#
_cell.length_a   1.000
_cell.length_b   1.000
_cell.length_c   1.000
_cell.angle_alpha   90.00
_cell.angle_beta   90.00
_cell.angle_gamma   90.00
#
_symmetry.space_group_name_H-M   'P 1'
#
loop_
_entity.id
_entity.type
_entity.pdbx_description
1 polymer ?
#
loop_
_entity_poly.entity_id
_entity_poly.type
_entity_poly.pdbx_seq_one_letter_code
_entity_poly.pdbx_strand_id
1 'polypeptide(L)'
;MGVGFGLPPEVVRERNLYHGAGETNRTHYLEDLGDNRLQTIWRQVLDAAKFAERRREIAAWNAAHARIKRGLAVTPVKFGISFTLTHYNQAGALVHIYQDGTVQV
;
A
#
# COMPACT_ATOMS: atom_id res chain seq x y z
N MET A 1 5.87 10.51 -9.02
CA MET A 1 7.09 10.89 -9.77
C MET A 1 7.79 9.64 -10.25
N GLY A 2 7.67 9.29 -11.50
CA GLY A 2 8.37 8.18 -12.14
C GLY A 2 9.13 8.66 -13.40
N VAL A 3 9.53 9.92 -13.39
CA VAL A 3 9.96 10.63 -14.60
C VAL A 3 11.44 10.38 -14.95
N GLY A 4 12.22 9.76 -14.05
CA GLY A 4 13.66 9.59 -14.28
C GLY A 4 14.07 8.35 -15.09
N PHE A 5 13.23 7.32 -15.19
CA PHE A 5 13.63 6.03 -15.78
C PHE A 5 12.79 5.60 -16.98
N GLY A 6 11.83 6.39 -17.43
CA GLY A 6 10.95 6.03 -18.54
C GLY A 6 10.03 4.82 -18.23
N LEU A 7 9.97 4.37 -16.97
CA LEU A 7 9.16 3.24 -16.54
C LEU A 7 7.89 3.70 -15.83
N PRO A 8 6.77 2.98 -16.00
CA PRO A 8 5.56 3.22 -15.23
C PRO A 8 5.83 3.09 -13.71
N PRO A 9 5.21 3.92 -12.85
CA PRO A 9 5.44 3.90 -11.41
C PRO A 9 5.17 2.55 -10.75
N GLU A 10 4.17 1.81 -11.20
CA GLU A 10 3.85 0.48 -10.72
C GLU A 10 4.96 -0.54 -11.01
N VAL A 11 5.61 -0.44 -12.17
CA VAL A 11 6.74 -1.31 -12.52
C VAL A 11 7.94 -1.04 -11.63
N VAL A 12 8.20 0.23 -11.32
CA VAL A 12 9.27 0.61 -10.38
C VAL A 12 8.96 0.07 -8.99
N ARG A 13 7.71 0.19 -8.53
CA ARG A 13 7.29 -0.34 -7.23
C ARG A 13 7.44 -1.86 -7.17
N GLU A 14 6.97 -2.56 -8.19
CA GLU A 14 7.05 -4.02 -8.26
C GLU A 14 8.49 -4.52 -8.17
N ARG A 15 9.43 -3.87 -8.85
CA ARG A 15 10.86 -4.20 -8.79
C ARG A 15 11.50 -3.98 -7.42
N ASN A 16 10.89 -3.15 -6.59
CA ASN A 16 11.36 -2.84 -5.24
C ASN A 16 10.59 -3.60 -4.15
N LEU A 17 9.71 -4.53 -4.50
CA LEU A 17 9.07 -5.38 -3.51
C LEU A 17 10.07 -6.40 -2.96
N TYR A 18 9.96 -6.69 -1.68
CA TYR A 18 10.66 -7.84 -1.10
C TYR A 18 10.22 -9.13 -1.77
N HIS A 19 11.14 -10.02 -2.08
CA HIS A 19 10.84 -11.26 -2.79
C HIS A 19 11.85 -12.37 -2.52
N GLY A 20 11.42 -13.61 -2.77
CA GLY A 20 12.30 -14.77 -2.68
C GLY A 20 12.75 -15.07 -1.25
N ALA A 21 14.05 -15.39 -1.12
CA ALA A 21 14.72 -15.69 0.14
C ALA A 21 16.08 -14.98 0.19
N GLY A 22 16.70 -14.95 1.37
CA GLY A 22 18.01 -14.30 1.56
C GLY A 22 17.91 -12.78 1.54
N GLU A 23 18.87 -12.11 0.93
CA GLU A 23 19.01 -10.65 0.99
C GLU A 23 17.81 -9.88 0.42
N THR A 24 17.15 -10.42 -0.58
CA THR A 24 15.96 -9.79 -1.19
C THR A 24 14.71 -9.88 -0.33
N ASN A 25 14.72 -10.70 0.70
CA ASN A 25 13.65 -10.89 1.68
C ASN A 25 14.01 -10.39 3.08
N ARG A 26 14.97 -9.50 3.19
CA ARG A 26 15.41 -8.91 4.46
C ARG A 26 15.15 -7.42 4.51
N THR A 27 14.87 -6.94 5.71
CA THR A 27 14.82 -5.50 5.97
C THR A 27 16.22 -4.89 5.94
N HIS A 28 16.30 -3.56 5.89
CA HIS A 28 17.59 -2.85 5.93
C HIS A 28 18.34 -3.02 7.26
N TYR A 29 17.67 -3.51 8.31
CA TYR A 29 18.26 -3.88 9.60
C TYR A 29 18.41 -5.40 9.76
N LEU A 30 18.45 -6.12 8.62
CA LEU A 30 18.77 -7.54 8.49
C LEU A 30 17.77 -8.53 9.09
N GLU A 31 16.55 -8.09 9.37
CA GLU A 31 15.45 -8.97 9.78
C GLU A 31 14.91 -9.74 8.58
N ASP A 32 14.78 -11.05 8.70
CA ASP A 32 14.15 -11.90 7.68
C ASP A 32 12.62 -11.76 7.79
N LEU A 33 11.96 -11.55 6.65
CA LEU A 33 10.52 -11.37 6.59
C LEU A 33 9.75 -12.70 6.65
N GLY A 34 10.42 -13.84 6.63
CA GLY A 34 9.79 -15.15 6.67
C GLY A 34 8.81 -15.38 5.52
N ASP A 35 7.55 -15.70 5.84
CA ASP A 35 6.49 -15.94 4.86
C ASP A 35 6.01 -14.62 4.21
N ASN A 36 6.78 -14.15 3.25
CA ASN A 36 6.47 -12.93 2.52
C ASN A 36 5.51 -13.19 1.36
N ARG A 37 4.28 -12.76 1.49
CA ARG A 37 3.21 -12.90 0.49
C ARG A 37 3.01 -11.67 -0.39
N LEU A 38 3.86 -10.67 -0.26
CA LEU A 38 3.66 -9.37 -0.89
C LEU A 38 3.51 -9.45 -2.41
N GLN A 39 4.33 -10.26 -3.09
CA GLN A 39 4.22 -10.42 -4.54
C GLN A 39 2.93 -11.10 -4.98
N THR A 40 2.47 -12.10 -4.23
CA THR A 40 1.20 -12.77 -4.51
C THR A 40 0.03 -11.80 -4.36
N ILE A 41 0.01 -11.04 -3.26
CA ILE A 41 -1.02 -10.02 -3.00
C ILE A 41 -0.98 -8.93 -4.08
N TRP A 42 0.22 -8.48 -4.47
CA TRP A 42 0.40 -7.49 -5.52
C TRP A 42 -0.26 -7.92 -6.83
N ARG A 43 0.05 -9.13 -7.30
CA ARG A 43 -0.55 -9.69 -8.53
C ARG A 43 -2.06 -9.82 -8.42
N GLN A 44 -2.56 -10.41 -7.32
CA GLN A 44 -3.99 -10.58 -7.08
C GLN A 44 -4.75 -9.24 -7.11
N VAL A 45 -4.19 -8.20 -6.51
CA VAL A 45 -4.81 -6.86 -6.52
C VAL A 45 -4.83 -6.26 -7.91
N LEU A 46 -3.73 -6.37 -8.67
CA LEU A 46 -3.67 -5.87 -10.04
C LEU A 46 -4.68 -6.58 -10.96
N ASP A 47 -4.80 -7.90 -10.83
CA ASP A 47 -5.72 -8.73 -11.62
C ASP A 47 -7.18 -8.43 -11.24
N ALA A 48 -7.51 -8.45 -9.95
CA ALA A 48 -8.86 -8.16 -9.47
C ALA A 48 -9.33 -6.74 -9.83
N ALA A 49 -8.41 -5.78 -9.79
CA ALA A 49 -8.68 -4.40 -10.19
C ALA A 49 -8.71 -4.20 -11.71
N LYS A 50 -8.39 -5.21 -12.52
CA LYS A 50 -8.19 -5.07 -13.98
C LYS A 50 -7.29 -3.88 -14.32
N PHE A 51 -6.18 -3.76 -13.58
CA PHE A 51 -5.35 -2.57 -13.56
C PHE A 51 -4.87 -2.14 -14.95
N ALA A 52 -4.38 -3.08 -15.75
CA ALA A 52 -3.87 -2.80 -17.10
C ALA A 52 -4.98 -2.31 -18.06
N GLU A 53 -6.19 -2.87 -17.95
CA GLU A 53 -7.35 -2.44 -18.74
C GLU A 53 -7.76 -1.01 -18.37
N ARG A 54 -7.95 -0.75 -17.07
CA ARG A 54 -8.28 0.59 -16.56
C ARG A 54 -7.21 1.64 -16.93
N ARG A 55 -5.94 1.26 -16.95
CA ARG A 55 -4.87 2.17 -17.38
C ARG A 55 -5.03 2.59 -18.85
N ARG A 56 -5.40 1.64 -19.73
CA ARG A 56 -5.66 1.96 -21.14
C ARG A 56 -6.89 2.86 -21.31
N GLU A 57 -7.98 2.55 -20.61
CA GLU A 57 -9.19 3.38 -20.61
C GLU A 57 -8.90 4.81 -20.13
N ILE A 58 -8.12 4.97 -19.05
CA ILE A 58 -7.71 6.25 -18.51
C ILE A 58 -6.82 7.00 -19.51
N ALA A 59 -5.93 6.33 -20.19
CA ALA A 59 -5.09 6.95 -21.22
C ALA A 59 -5.94 7.50 -22.39
N ALA A 60 -6.90 6.71 -22.87
CA ALA A 60 -7.85 7.12 -23.90
C ALA A 60 -8.72 8.31 -23.44
N TRP A 61 -9.25 8.23 -22.21
CA TRP A 61 -9.99 9.34 -21.60
C TRP A 61 -9.15 10.61 -21.54
N ASN A 62 -7.92 10.49 -21.07
CA ASN A 62 -7.03 11.64 -20.91
C ASN A 62 -6.61 12.29 -22.24
N ALA A 63 -6.54 11.50 -23.30
CA ALA A 63 -6.29 12.02 -24.63
C ALA A 63 -7.48 12.83 -25.14
N ALA A 64 -8.70 12.40 -24.88
CA ALA A 64 -9.93 13.07 -25.33
C ALA A 64 -10.33 14.29 -24.48
N HIS A 65 -9.79 14.45 -23.27
CA HIS A 65 -10.22 15.50 -22.33
C HIS A 65 -9.04 16.40 -21.96
N ALA A 66 -9.15 17.70 -22.26
CA ALA A 66 -8.05 18.64 -22.03
C ALA A 66 -7.93 19.06 -20.57
N ARG A 67 -9.06 19.30 -19.89
CA ARG A 67 -9.08 19.94 -18.56
C ARG A 67 -9.14 18.95 -17.41
N ILE A 68 -9.97 17.91 -17.51
CA ILE A 68 -10.18 16.91 -16.45
C ILE A 68 -9.39 15.66 -16.82
N LYS A 69 -8.46 15.28 -15.96
CA LYS A 69 -7.64 14.07 -16.14
C LYS A 69 -7.99 13.06 -15.07
N ARG A 70 -7.92 11.79 -15.42
CA ARG A 70 -8.07 10.66 -14.51
C ARG A 70 -6.70 10.09 -14.18
N GLY A 71 -6.57 9.54 -12.98
CA GLY A 71 -5.36 8.84 -12.53
C GLY A 71 -5.72 7.50 -11.92
N LEU A 72 -4.76 6.58 -11.94
CA LEU A 72 -4.82 5.30 -11.26
C LEU A 72 -3.44 4.99 -10.70
N ALA A 73 -3.41 4.58 -9.45
CA ALA A 73 -2.18 4.16 -8.79
C ALA A 73 -2.43 2.93 -7.92
N VAL A 74 -1.39 2.14 -7.74
CA VAL A 74 -1.33 1.05 -6.77
C VAL A 74 -0.10 1.28 -5.91
N THR A 75 -0.22 1.12 -4.60
CA THR A 75 0.87 1.34 -3.66
C THR A 75 0.94 0.17 -2.69
N PRO A 76 2.09 -0.49 -2.57
CA PRO A 76 2.30 -1.47 -1.52
C PRO A 76 2.41 -0.75 -0.17
N VAL A 77 1.94 -1.41 0.88
CA VAL A 77 2.03 -0.90 2.25
C VAL A 77 3.00 -1.78 3.03
N LYS A 78 3.90 -1.13 3.75
CA LYS A 78 4.78 -1.76 4.72
C LYS A 78 4.52 -1.14 6.09
N PHE A 79 4.18 -1.97 7.05
CA PHE A 79 3.95 -1.55 8.42
C PHE A 79 4.72 -2.47 9.38
N GLY A 80 5.49 -1.88 10.28
CA GLY A 80 6.14 -2.61 11.38
C GLY A 80 5.19 -2.73 12.55
N ILE A 81 5.01 -3.95 13.04
CA ILE A 81 4.27 -4.25 14.27
C ILE A 81 5.24 -4.56 15.41
N SER A 82 4.73 -4.70 16.62
CA SER A 82 5.51 -5.05 17.80
C SER A 82 6.60 -4.03 18.15
N PHE A 83 6.21 -2.78 18.24
CA PHE A 83 7.11 -1.74 18.70
C PHE A 83 7.70 -2.09 20.06
N THR A 84 9.02 -2.18 20.16
CA THR A 84 9.72 -2.79 21.30
C THR A 84 9.77 -1.92 22.56
N LEU A 85 9.54 -0.62 22.44
CA LEU A 85 9.49 0.29 23.59
C LEU A 85 8.08 0.29 24.20
N THR A 86 7.85 -0.56 25.16
CA THR A 86 6.53 -0.84 25.74
C THR A 86 5.81 0.40 26.29
N HIS A 87 6.54 1.39 26.79
CA HIS A 87 5.96 2.63 27.28
C HIS A 87 5.36 3.53 26.19
N TYR A 88 5.63 3.26 24.91
CA TYR A 88 4.97 3.89 23.76
C TYR A 88 3.83 3.07 23.19
N ASN A 89 3.70 1.81 23.61
CA ASN A 89 2.60 0.94 23.21
C ASN A 89 1.39 1.22 24.10
N GLN A 90 0.69 2.31 23.81
CA GLN A 90 -0.44 2.77 24.59
C GLN A 90 -1.72 2.69 23.76
N ALA A 91 -2.81 2.34 24.41
CA ALA A 91 -4.15 2.45 23.88
C ALA A 91 -4.98 3.29 24.85
N GLY A 92 -5.72 4.24 24.33
CA GLY A 92 -6.66 5.05 25.09
C GLY A 92 -8.09 4.68 24.75
N ALA A 93 -8.97 4.69 25.78
CA ALA A 93 -10.40 4.61 25.57
C ALA A 93 -11.06 5.72 26.40
N LEU A 94 -12.01 6.41 25.78
CA LEU A 94 -12.88 7.37 26.46
C LEU A 94 -14.29 6.79 26.47
N VAL A 95 -14.84 6.62 27.67
CA VAL A 95 -16.24 6.22 27.85
C VAL A 95 -16.96 7.36 28.54
N HIS A 96 -17.97 7.91 27.91
CA HIS A 96 -18.82 8.95 28.48
C HIS A 96 -20.25 8.45 28.64
N ILE A 97 -20.76 8.55 29.85
CA ILE A 97 -22.15 8.18 30.19
C ILE A 97 -22.94 9.44 30.46
N TYR A 98 -23.94 9.68 29.64
CA TYR A 98 -24.81 10.84 29.78
C TYR A 98 -25.91 10.60 30.83
N GLN A 99 -26.53 11.68 31.31
CA GLN A 99 -27.62 11.61 32.32
C GLN A 99 -28.87 10.88 31.81
N ASP A 100 -29.08 10.83 30.52
CA ASP A 100 -30.20 10.11 29.87
C ASP A 100 -29.95 8.61 29.70
N GLY A 101 -28.78 8.12 30.16
CA GLY A 101 -28.37 6.72 30.04
C GLY A 101 -27.71 6.34 28.72
N THR A 102 -27.50 7.29 27.80
CA THR A 102 -26.74 7.03 26.58
C THR A 102 -25.24 6.92 26.89
N VAL A 103 -24.55 6.11 26.12
CA VAL A 103 -23.10 5.86 26.29
C VAL A 103 -22.39 6.13 24.97
N GLN A 104 -21.35 6.92 25.04
CA GLN A 104 -20.39 7.13 23.96
C GLN A 104 -19.07 6.46 24.31
N VAL A 105 -18.54 5.66 23.37
CA VAL A 105 -17.24 4.98 23.50
C VAL A 105 -16.33 5.41 22.38
#